data_ccfe7871dea9fa015825e63de8508803
#
_entry.id   ccfe7871dea9fa015825e63de8508803
#
_cell.length_a   1.000
_cell.length_b   1.000
_cell.length_c   1.000
_cell.angle_alpha   90.00
_cell.angle_beta   90.00
_cell.angle_gamma   90.00
#
_symmetry.space_group_name_H-M   'P 1'
#
loop_
_entity.id
_entity.type
_entity.pdbx_description
1 polymer ?
#
loop_
_entity_poly.entity_id
_entity_poly.type
_entity_poly.pdbx_seq_one_letter_code
_entity_poly.pdbx_strand_id
1 'polypeptide(L)'
;MSQLSFVAVDWGTTDFRLWVMDNGGQILNNTQGPFGMSRLKPDDFGRVLEESLNKLGVDEEVPVVICGMAGAAQGWYEAPYLTAPTQLETLGHQAVVVPKTRRCIRILP
;
A
#
# COMPACT_ATOMS: atom_id res chain seq x y z
N MET A 1 10.01 -9.96 21.25
CA MET A 1 10.47 -9.25 20.03
C MET A 1 9.29 -9.02 19.12
N SER A 2 9.07 -7.78 18.70
CA SER A 2 7.98 -7.45 17.80
C SER A 2 8.24 -8.06 16.42
N GLN A 3 7.23 -8.70 15.86
CA GLN A 3 7.31 -9.25 14.51
C GLN A 3 6.58 -8.34 13.54
N LEU A 4 7.11 -8.26 12.32
CA LEU A 4 6.45 -7.54 11.24
C LEU A 4 5.12 -8.21 10.93
N SER A 5 4.03 -7.45 10.99
CA SER A 5 2.69 -7.97 10.72
C SER A 5 2.23 -7.57 9.32
N PHE A 6 2.37 -6.28 9.00
CA PHE A 6 1.97 -5.76 7.70
C PHE A 6 2.64 -4.42 7.43
N VAL A 7 2.54 -3.99 6.19
CA VAL A 7 2.99 -2.68 5.75
C VAL A 7 1.76 -1.87 5.33
N ALA A 8 1.66 -0.66 5.85
CA ALA A 8 0.60 0.28 5.46
C ALA A 8 1.21 1.35 4.58
N VAL A 9 0.55 1.65 3.46
CA VAL A 9 1.00 2.67 2.51
C VAL A 9 -0.11 3.67 2.26
N ASP A 10 0.23 4.95 2.40
CA ASP A 10 -0.61 6.05 1.94
C ASP A 10 0.03 6.62 0.67
N TRP A 11 -0.58 6.33 -0.47
CA TRP A 11 -0.08 6.77 -1.77
C TRP A 11 -0.91 7.94 -2.26
N GLY A 12 -0.43 9.13 -1.99
CA GLY A 12 -1.12 10.35 -2.39
C GLY A 12 -0.79 10.79 -3.81
N THR A 13 -1.33 11.93 -4.20
CA THR A 13 -1.09 12.50 -5.52
C THR A 13 0.36 12.93 -5.71
N THR A 14 0.95 13.52 -4.67
CA THR A 14 2.33 14.05 -4.73
C THR A 14 3.31 13.29 -3.87
N ASP A 15 2.83 12.68 -2.77
CA ASP A 15 3.69 12.05 -1.78
C ASP A 15 3.36 10.58 -1.59
N PHE A 16 4.36 9.85 -1.14
CA PHE A 16 4.28 8.44 -0.80
C PHE A 16 4.74 8.29 0.64
N ARG A 17 3.95 7.60 1.46
CA ARG A 17 4.28 7.31 2.86
C ARG A 17 4.09 5.82 3.14
N LEU A 18 5.02 5.24 3.86
CA LEU A 18 5.00 3.81 4.16
C LEU A 18 5.36 3.58 5.62
N TRP A 19 4.58 2.73 6.30
CA TRP A 19 4.82 2.34 7.69
C TRP A 19 4.89 0.83 7.78
N VAL A 20 5.91 0.35 8.51
CA VAL A 20 6.01 -1.07 8.85
C VAL A 20 5.41 -1.25 10.25
N MET A 21 4.43 -2.13 10.36
CA MET A 21 3.62 -2.28 11.57
C MET A 21 3.81 -3.67 12.19
N ASP A 22 3.70 -3.75 13.53
CA ASP A 22 3.67 -5.04 14.22
C ASP A 22 2.23 -5.50 14.46
N ASN A 23 2.07 -6.66 15.11
CA ASN A 23 0.75 -7.25 15.40
C ASN A 23 -0.10 -6.41 16.35
N GLY A 24 0.55 -5.57 17.16
CA GLY A 24 -0.14 -4.68 18.10
C GLY A 24 -0.49 -3.32 17.53
N GLY A 25 -0.20 -3.09 16.25
CA GLY A 25 -0.48 -1.81 15.61
C GLY A 25 0.58 -0.74 15.86
N GLN A 26 1.73 -1.12 16.39
CA GLN A 26 2.82 -0.17 16.61
C GLN A 26 3.66 -0.01 15.36
N ILE A 27 4.11 1.21 15.11
CA ILE A 27 4.99 1.53 13.98
C ILE A 27 6.42 1.12 14.35
N LEU A 28 6.98 0.18 13.58
CA LEU A 28 8.35 -0.27 13.78
C LEU A 28 9.35 0.54 12.98
N ASN A 29 8.94 1.00 11.79
CA ASN A 29 9.78 1.79 10.92
C ASN A 29 8.90 2.50 9.89
N ASN A 30 9.47 3.48 9.20
CA ASN A 30 8.72 4.19 8.17
C ASN A 30 9.67 4.81 7.14
N THR A 31 9.11 5.16 5.98
CA THR A 31 9.81 5.95 4.98
C THR A 31 8.80 6.80 4.23
N GLN A 32 9.26 7.85 3.58
CA GLN A 32 8.43 8.71 2.77
C GLN A 32 9.26 9.32 1.64
N GLY A 33 8.58 9.81 0.63
CA GLY A 33 9.26 10.46 -0.48
C GLY A 33 8.29 11.11 -1.45
N PRO A 34 8.81 11.89 -2.41
CA PRO A 34 8.00 12.59 -3.40
C PRO A 34 7.61 11.68 -4.57
N PHE A 35 7.09 10.48 -4.27
CA PHE A 35 6.78 9.46 -5.27
C PHE A 35 5.27 9.29 -5.43
N GLY A 36 4.52 10.39 -5.37
CA GLY A 36 3.08 10.34 -5.52
C GLY A 36 2.63 9.97 -6.93
N MET A 37 1.35 9.69 -7.08
CA MET A 37 0.75 9.21 -8.32
C MET A 37 1.06 10.10 -9.52
N SER A 38 1.09 11.43 -9.33
CA SER A 38 1.30 12.38 -10.43
C SER A 38 2.68 12.29 -11.06
N ARG A 39 3.63 11.64 -10.39
CA ARG A 39 5.01 11.52 -10.84
C ARG A 39 5.36 10.14 -11.38
N LEU A 40 4.39 9.21 -11.36
CA LEU A 40 4.63 7.82 -11.69
C LEU A 40 3.77 7.37 -12.86
N LYS A 41 4.36 6.49 -13.68
CA LYS A 41 3.62 5.72 -14.67
C LYS A 41 3.19 4.40 -14.02
N PRO A 42 2.20 3.67 -14.58
CA PRO A 42 1.76 2.40 -14.00
C PRO A 42 2.89 1.42 -13.68
N ASP A 43 3.91 1.36 -14.52
CA ASP A 43 5.05 0.44 -14.31
C ASP A 43 5.98 0.87 -13.17
N ASP A 44 5.89 2.12 -12.73
CA ASP A 44 6.78 2.64 -11.68
C ASP A 44 6.31 2.28 -10.27
N PHE A 45 5.01 2.02 -10.08
CA PHE A 45 4.46 1.78 -8.74
C PHE A 45 5.10 0.58 -8.05
N GLY A 46 5.18 -0.54 -8.76
CA GLY A 46 5.78 -1.75 -8.19
C GLY A 46 7.25 -1.56 -7.82
N ARG A 47 7.99 -0.86 -8.69
CA ARG A 47 9.41 -0.58 -8.45
C ARG A 47 9.61 0.32 -7.22
N VAL A 48 8.86 1.40 -7.12
CA VAL A 48 8.95 2.32 -5.98
C VAL A 48 8.64 1.58 -4.67
N LEU A 49 7.59 0.79 -4.67
CA LEU A 49 7.19 0.01 -3.50
C LEU A 49 8.30 -0.97 -3.10
N GLU A 50 8.79 -1.77 -4.03
CA GLU A 50 9.82 -2.78 -3.74
C GLU A 50 11.14 -2.16 -3.28
N GLU A 51 11.56 -1.07 -3.89
CA GLU A 51 12.77 -0.36 -3.44
C GLU A 51 12.63 0.14 -2.01
N SER A 52 11.46 0.68 -1.66
CA SER A 52 11.18 1.16 -0.31
C SER A 52 11.18 0.02 0.70
N LEU A 53 10.56 -1.10 0.36
CA LEU A 53 10.51 -2.28 1.23
C LEU A 53 11.90 -2.89 1.43
N ASN A 54 12.71 -2.97 0.38
CA ASN A 54 14.07 -3.47 0.46
C ASN A 54 14.94 -2.57 1.35
N LYS A 55 14.76 -1.27 1.25
CA LYS A 55 15.47 -0.30 2.09
C LYS A 55 15.18 -0.53 3.56
N LEU A 56 13.97 -0.94 3.91
CA LEU A 56 13.55 -1.18 5.29
C LEU A 56 13.73 -2.64 5.73
N GLY A 57 14.20 -3.50 4.83
CA GLY A 57 14.45 -4.91 5.17
C GLY A 57 13.18 -5.73 5.36
N VAL A 58 12.10 -5.39 4.64
CA VAL A 58 10.82 -6.08 4.77
C VAL A 58 10.79 -7.31 3.86
N ASP A 59 10.52 -8.48 4.46
CA ASP A 59 10.45 -9.75 3.74
C ASP A 59 9.25 -9.81 2.79
N GLU A 60 9.36 -10.65 1.76
CA GLU A 60 8.30 -10.84 0.76
C GLU A 60 7.00 -11.39 1.37
N GLU A 61 7.09 -12.07 2.51
CA GLU A 61 5.94 -12.67 3.18
C GLU A 61 5.06 -11.65 3.89
N VAL A 62 5.57 -10.45 4.15
CA VAL A 62 4.81 -9.41 4.84
C VAL A 62 3.82 -8.77 3.87
N PRO A 63 2.50 -8.82 4.17
CA PRO A 63 1.50 -8.24 3.28
C PRO A 63 1.54 -6.72 3.30
N VAL A 64 1.12 -6.12 2.20
CA VAL A 64 1.07 -4.66 2.03
C VAL A 64 -0.37 -4.24 1.78
N VAL A 65 -0.82 -3.21 2.51
CA VAL A 65 -2.14 -2.60 2.31
C VAL A 65 -1.91 -1.15 1.90
N ILE A 66 -2.48 -0.78 0.76
CA ILE A 66 -2.31 0.55 0.18
C ILE A 66 -3.64 1.28 0.18
N CYS A 67 -3.61 2.54 0.62
CA CYS A 67 -4.75 3.44 0.50
C CYS A 67 -4.30 4.72 -0.21
N GLY A 68 -5.26 5.59 -0.55
CA GLY A 68 -4.98 6.84 -1.24
C GLY A 68 -5.22 6.71 -2.74
N MET A 69 -4.42 7.44 -3.52
CA MET A 69 -4.67 7.59 -4.96
C MET A 69 -4.23 6.39 -5.81
N ALA A 70 -3.51 5.43 -5.25
CA ALA A 70 -3.09 4.24 -6.02
C ALA A 70 -4.28 3.41 -6.51
N GLY A 71 -5.42 3.48 -5.80
CA GLY A 71 -6.67 2.80 -6.18
C GLY A 71 -7.58 3.62 -7.08
N ALA A 72 -7.19 4.83 -7.44
CA ALA A 72 -7.96 5.66 -8.37
C ALA A 72 -7.74 5.20 -9.81
N ALA A 73 -8.63 5.62 -10.72
CA ALA A 73 -8.56 5.23 -12.13
C ALA A 73 -7.22 5.56 -12.78
N GLN A 74 -6.55 6.61 -12.31
CA GLN A 74 -5.26 7.05 -12.83
C GLN A 74 -4.08 6.55 -11.99
N GLY A 75 -4.35 5.74 -10.97
CA GLY A 75 -3.33 5.16 -10.12
C GLY A 75 -2.78 3.84 -10.63
N TRP A 76 -2.35 2.98 -9.70
CA TRP A 76 -1.74 1.69 -10.05
C TRP A 76 -2.78 0.69 -10.55
N TYR A 77 -3.76 0.37 -9.71
CA TYR A 77 -4.91 -0.48 -10.07
C TYR A 77 -6.16 0.15 -9.48
N GLU A 78 -7.18 0.29 -10.32
CA GLU A 78 -8.44 0.89 -9.88
C GLU A 78 -9.17 -0.03 -8.91
N ALA A 79 -9.48 0.50 -7.73
CA ALA A 79 -10.34 -0.16 -6.76
C ALA A 79 -11.75 0.42 -6.89
N PRO A 80 -12.80 -0.38 -6.63
CA PRO A 80 -14.17 0.12 -6.76
C PRO A 80 -14.47 1.19 -5.71
N TYR A 81 -15.23 2.21 -6.12
CA TYR A 81 -15.73 3.22 -5.18
C TYR A 81 -16.91 2.65 -4.42
N LEU A 82 -16.97 2.94 -3.12
CA LEU A 82 -18.05 2.49 -2.26
C LEU A 82 -18.90 3.67 -1.83
N THR A 83 -20.21 3.43 -1.69
CA THR A 83 -21.15 4.44 -1.19
C THR A 83 -20.99 4.56 0.32
N ALA A 84 -20.87 5.79 0.82
CA ALA A 84 -20.83 6.03 2.26
C ALA A 84 -22.26 5.99 2.85
N PRO A 85 -22.43 5.53 4.12
CA PRO A 85 -21.41 4.99 5.00
C PRO A 85 -20.98 3.58 4.61
N THR A 86 -19.71 3.28 4.81
CA THR A 86 -19.15 1.96 4.50
C THR A 86 -18.48 1.37 5.74
N GLN A 87 -18.75 0.12 6.03
CA GLN A 87 -18.11 -0.58 7.14
C GLN A 87 -16.69 -1.00 6.77
N LEU A 88 -15.80 -1.01 7.75
CA LEU A 88 -14.40 -1.40 7.54
C LEU A 88 -14.26 -2.80 6.94
N GLU A 89 -15.13 -3.72 7.36
CA GLU A 89 -15.14 -5.09 6.83
C GLU A 89 -15.40 -5.10 5.33
N THR A 90 -16.34 -4.25 4.88
CA THR A 90 -16.66 -4.12 3.47
C THR A 90 -15.48 -3.56 2.68
N LEU A 91 -14.75 -2.59 3.25
CA LEU A 91 -13.54 -2.05 2.61
C LEU A 91 -12.52 -3.15 2.37
N GLY A 92 -12.27 -4.01 3.36
CA GLY A 92 -11.34 -5.12 3.22
C GLY A 92 -11.73 -6.09 2.12
N HIS A 93 -13.03 -6.40 2.01
CA HIS A 93 -13.54 -7.31 0.99
C HIS A 93 -13.49 -6.71 -0.42
N GLN A 94 -13.52 -5.40 -0.54
CA GLN A 94 -13.48 -4.71 -1.82
C GLN A 94 -12.07 -4.32 -2.24
N ALA A 95 -11.06 -4.67 -1.46
CA ALA A 95 -9.67 -4.38 -1.81
C ALA A 95 -9.26 -5.14 -3.07
N VAL A 96 -8.49 -4.46 -3.93
CA VAL A 96 -7.97 -5.06 -5.15
C VAL A 96 -6.61 -5.68 -4.85
N VAL A 97 -6.44 -6.96 -5.21
CA VAL A 97 -5.15 -7.64 -5.09
C VAL A 97 -4.34 -7.37 -6.35
N VAL A 98 -3.13 -6.84 -6.18
CA VAL A 98 -2.24 -6.55 -7.31
C VAL A 98 -1.70 -7.87 -7.86
N PRO A 99 -1.92 -8.17 -9.14
CA PRO A 99 -1.46 -9.43 -9.73
C PRO A 99 0.03 -9.43 -10.03
N LYS A 100 0.59 -10.62 -10.23
CA LYS A 100 1.97 -10.84 -10.68
C LYS A 100 3.04 -10.28 -9.75
N THR A 101 2.72 -10.14 -8.46
CA THR A 101 3.70 -9.78 -7.44
C THR A 101 3.96 -11.00 -6.55
N ARG A 102 5.17 -11.06 -5.99
CA ARG A 102 5.54 -12.16 -5.09
C ARG A 102 4.89 -12.01 -3.72
N ARG A 103 4.66 -10.76 -3.29
CA ARG A 103 4.03 -10.48 -2.01
C ARG A 103 2.55 -10.17 -2.20
N CYS A 104 1.77 -10.34 -1.13
CA CYS A 104 0.37 -9.96 -1.13
C CYS A 104 0.26 -8.44 -1.01
N ILE A 105 -0.23 -7.79 -2.05
CA ILE A 105 -0.44 -6.34 -2.09
C ILE A 105 -1.92 -6.11 -2.35
N ARG A 106 -2.58 -5.38 -1.45
CA ARG A 106 -3.99 -5.03 -1.56
C ARG A 106 -4.16 -3.53 -1.59
N ILE A 107 -4.96 -3.05 -2.53
CA ILE A 107 -5.28 -1.62 -2.65
C ILE A 107 -6.71 -1.41 -2.21
N LEU A 108 -6.91 -0.58 -1.20
CA LEU A 108 -8.25 -0.27 -0.68
C LEU A 108 -8.98 0.69 -1.62
N PRO A 109 -10.32 0.54 -1.72
CA PRO A 109 -11.13 1.45 -2.53
C PRO A 109 -11.13 2.88 -2.00
#